data_f193a3a15a5654683101f62afa494d68
#
_entry.id   f193a3a15a5654683101f62afa494d68
#
_cell.length_a   1.000
_cell.length_b   1.000
_cell.length_c   1.000
_cell.angle_alpha   90.00
_cell.angle_beta   90.00
_cell.angle_gamma   90.00
#
_symmetry.space_group_name_H-M   'P 1'
#
loop_
_entity.id
_entity.type
_entity.pdbx_description
1 polymer ?
#
loop_
_entity_poly.entity_id
_entity_poly.type
_entity_poly.pdbx_seq_one_letter_code
_entity_poly.pdbx_strand_id
1 'polypeptide(L)'
;MREIKFRGKRPNGEWVVGDLNHYIDGHVDIVTYHDNVRACNCMVDPDTVGQFTGLKDKNGTEIYEGDIVKGVYKLSYMTEEVICIVRWDESGYWTFRGDRDFYGGYLSDLNDIEVIGNIHDNVDLLKGMIERTFKPTLFFPNIFS
;
A
#
# COMPACT_ATOMS: atom_id res chain seq x y z
N MET A 1 3.83 -1.29 -21.97
CA MET A 1 2.70 -0.52 -21.40
C MET A 1 2.46 -0.95 -19.96
N ARG A 2 2.25 -0.01 -19.08
CA ARG A 2 1.98 -0.31 -17.68
C ARG A 2 0.59 -0.92 -17.53
N GLU A 3 0.50 -2.02 -16.78
CA GLU A 3 -0.79 -2.65 -16.48
C GLU A 3 -1.53 -1.81 -15.44
N ILE A 4 -2.78 -1.47 -15.75
CA ILE A 4 -3.64 -0.68 -14.87
C ILE A 4 -4.74 -1.57 -14.35
N LYS A 5 -4.74 -1.79 -13.03
CA LYS A 5 -5.78 -2.54 -12.35
C LYS A 5 -5.87 -2.11 -10.89
N PHE A 6 -6.97 -2.46 -10.26
CA PHE A 6 -7.30 -2.07 -8.90
C PHE A 6 -7.69 -3.29 -8.10
N ARG A 7 -7.56 -3.18 -6.79
CA ARG A 7 -8.17 -4.14 -5.86
C ARG A 7 -9.14 -3.41 -4.95
N GLY A 8 -10.08 -4.14 -4.41
CA GLY A 8 -11.01 -3.64 -3.42
C GLY A 8 -11.53 -4.78 -2.56
N LYS A 9 -12.02 -4.44 -1.38
CA LYS A 9 -12.52 -5.43 -0.42
C LYS A 9 -14.04 -5.44 -0.43
N ARG A 10 -14.63 -6.61 -0.63
CA ARG A 10 -16.08 -6.79 -0.61
C ARG A 10 -16.58 -6.75 0.84
N PRO A 11 -17.88 -6.49 1.05
CA PRO A 11 -18.47 -6.52 2.39
C PRO A 11 -18.25 -7.84 3.15
N ASN A 12 -18.10 -8.95 2.41
CA ASN A 12 -17.82 -10.26 3.02
C ASN A 12 -16.33 -10.48 3.38
N GLY A 13 -15.48 -9.47 3.14
CA GLY A 13 -14.06 -9.54 3.44
C GLY A 13 -13.18 -10.08 2.32
N GLU A 14 -13.76 -10.50 1.21
CA GLU A 14 -13.01 -11.01 0.07
C GLU A 14 -12.38 -9.87 -0.73
N TRP A 15 -11.11 -10.01 -1.08
CA TRP A 15 -10.43 -9.09 -1.98
C TRP A 15 -10.66 -9.51 -3.44
N VAL A 16 -10.95 -8.53 -4.29
CA VAL A 16 -11.10 -8.74 -5.73
C VAL A 16 -10.20 -7.77 -6.48
N VAL A 17 -9.76 -8.20 -7.66
CA VAL A 17 -8.84 -7.44 -8.52
C VAL A 17 -9.44 -7.34 -9.91
N GLY A 18 -9.39 -6.15 -10.49
CA GLY A 18 -9.88 -5.92 -11.85
C GLY A 18 -9.95 -4.44 -12.19
N ASP A 19 -10.88 -4.11 -13.06
CA ASP A 19 -11.11 -2.73 -13.48
C ASP A 19 -11.99 -2.01 -12.47
N LEU A 20 -11.68 -0.74 -12.23
CA LEU A 20 -12.48 0.09 -11.32
C LEU A 20 -13.64 0.72 -12.08
N ASN A 21 -14.84 0.56 -11.55
CA ASN A 21 -16.04 1.22 -12.04
C ASN A 21 -16.61 2.11 -10.94
N HIS A 22 -16.64 3.41 -11.19
CA HIS A 22 -17.01 4.42 -10.21
C HIS A 22 -18.37 5.03 -10.57
N TYR A 23 -19.32 4.96 -9.65
CA TYR A 23 -20.68 5.47 -9.85
C TYR A 23 -20.83 6.89 -9.28
N ILE A 24 -21.78 7.63 -9.82
CA ILE A 24 -22.03 9.02 -9.43
C ILE A 24 -22.38 9.16 -7.94
N ASP A 25 -23.08 8.16 -7.38
CA ASP A 25 -23.46 8.17 -5.96
C ASP A 25 -22.32 7.82 -5.00
N GLY A 26 -21.14 7.57 -5.54
CA GLY A 26 -19.94 7.29 -4.74
C GLY A 26 -19.63 5.82 -4.53
N HIS A 27 -20.55 4.90 -4.86
CA HIS A 27 -20.19 3.50 -4.73
C HIS A 27 -19.29 3.04 -5.89
N VAL A 28 -18.54 1.97 -5.68
CA VAL A 28 -17.58 1.46 -6.65
C VAL A 28 -17.71 -0.05 -6.77
N ASP A 29 -17.47 -0.53 -7.99
CA ASP A 29 -17.35 -1.96 -8.26
C ASP A 29 -15.95 -2.24 -8.77
N ILE A 30 -15.48 -3.45 -8.53
CA ILE A 30 -14.33 -4.02 -9.23
C ILE A 30 -14.89 -5.02 -10.24
N VAL A 31 -14.58 -4.80 -11.50
CA VAL A 31 -15.03 -5.69 -12.59
C VAL A 31 -13.96 -6.74 -12.82
N THR A 32 -14.32 -7.97 -12.57
CA THR A 32 -13.40 -9.10 -12.77
C THR A 32 -13.67 -9.81 -14.10
N TYR A 33 -12.64 -10.46 -14.60
CA TYR A 33 -12.71 -11.19 -15.87
C TYR A 33 -12.25 -12.63 -15.69
N HIS A 34 -12.86 -13.52 -16.48
CA HIS A 34 -12.43 -14.90 -16.59
C HIS A 34 -12.36 -15.24 -18.08
N ASP A 35 -11.18 -15.64 -18.56
CA ASP A 35 -10.93 -15.89 -19.98
C ASP A 35 -11.39 -14.74 -20.89
N ASN A 36 -11.07 -13.51 -20.49
CA ASN A 36 -11.42 -12.26 -21.18
C ASN A 36 -12.93 -11.97 -21.25
N VAL A 37 -13.72 -12.68 -20.44
CA VAL A 37 -15.16 -12.43 -20.33
C VAL A 37 -15.44 -11.83 -18.94
N ARG A 38 -16.29 -10.81 -18.91
CA ARG A 38 -16.69 -10.20 -17.64
C ARG A 38 -17.36 -11.25 -16.74
N ALA A 39 -16.78 -11.47 -15.58
CA ALA A 39 -17.24 -12.47 -14.63
C ALA A 39 -18.12 -11.88 -13.52
N CYS A 40 -17.73 -10.72 -13.00
CA CYS A 40 -18.42 -10.11 -11.87
C CYS A 40 -18.23 -8.59 -11.86
N ASN A 41 -19.30 -7.88 -11.51
CA ASN A 41 -19.22 -6.50 -11.04
C ASN A 41 -19.32 -6.57 -9.52
N CYS A 42 -18.20 -6.64 -8.86
CA CYS A 42 -18.17 -6.88 -7.42
C CYS A 42 -18.13 -5.56 -6.66
N MET A 43 -19.24 -5.26 -5.95
CA MET A 43 -19.28 -4.08 -5.10
C MET A 43 -18.23 -4.21 -3.99
N VAL A 44 -17.47 -3.14 -3.77
CA VAL A 44 -16.41 -3.10 -2.77
C VAL A 44 -16.56 -1.86 -1.90
N ASP A 45 -15.94 -1.87 -0.73
CA ASP A 45 -15.82 -0.69 0.11
C ASP A 45 -14.89 0.31 -0.58
N PRO A 46 -15.36 1.52 -0.91
CA PRO A 46 -14.52 2.52 -1.60
C PRO A 46 -13.23 2.85 -0.86
N ASP A 47 -13.23 2.80 0.46
CA ASP A 47 -12.06 3.13 1.28
C ASP A 47 -10.95 2.08 1.14
N THR A 48 -11.28 0.90 0.63
CA THR A 48 -10.29 -0.19 0.46
C THR A 48 -9.67 -0.23 -0.91
N VAL A 49 -10.15 0.59 -1.85
CA VAL A 49 -9.67 0.58 -3.24
C VAL A 49 -8.23 1.06 -3.30
N GLY A 50 -7.38 0.28 -3.95
CA GLY A 50 -5.99 0.64 -4.21
C GLY A 50 -5.58 0.23 -5.60
N GLN A 51 -4.74 1.04 -6.23
CA GLN A 51 -4.24 0.76 -7.56
C GLN A 51 -2.98 -0.09 -7.50
N PHE A 52 -2.84 -1.00 -8.46
CA PHE A 52 -1.60 -1.74 -8.67
C PHE A 52 -0.47 -0.76 -9.01
N THR A 53 0.65 -0.88 -8.29
CA THR A 53 1.80 0.01 -8.49
C THR A 53 2.57 -0.29 -9.78
N GLY A 54 2.35 -1.45 -10.39
CA GLY A 54 3.14 -1.94 -11.51
C GLY A 54 4.36 -2.75 -11.08
N LEU A 55 4.62 -2.84 -9.78
CA LEU A 55 5.77 -3.54 -9.23
C LEU A 55 5.35 -4.79 -8.46
N LYS A 56 6.25 -5.77 -8.45
CA LYS A 56 6.09 -7.00 -7.66
C LYS A 56 7.19 -7.05 -6.60
N ASP A 57 6.91 -7.72 -5.50
CA ASP A 57 7.91 -7.93 -4.46
C ASP A 57 8.87 -9.07 -4.84
N LYS A 58 9.81 -9.37 -3.94
CA LYS A 58 10.82 -10.40 -4.18
C LYS A 58 10.24 -11.81 -4.37
N ASN A 59 9.00 -12.03 -3.95
CA ASN A 59 8.30 -13.33 -4.07
C ASN A 59 7.34 -13.36 -5.26
N GLY A 60 7.29 -12.30 -6.06
CA GLY A 60 6.36 -12.18 -7.18
C GLY A 60 4.98 -11.68 -6.81
N THR A 61 4.76 -11.28 -5.56
CA THR A 61 3.49 -10.72 -5.10
C THR A 61 3.32 -9.31 -5.64
N GLU A 62 2.19 -9.02 -6.24
CA GLU A 62 1.87 -7.69 -6.75
C GLU A 62 1.72 -6.70 -5.61
N ILE A 63 2.28 -5.51 -5.79
CA ILE A 63 2.25 -4.46 -4.77
C ILE A 63 1.18 -3.44 -5.13
N TYR A 64 0.25 -3.20 -4.21
CA TYR A 64 -0.85 -2.25 -4.36
C TYR A 64 -0.72 -1.10 -3.38
N GLU A 65 -1.32 0.02 -3.75
CA GLU A 65 -1.53 1.11 -2.82
C GLU A 65 -2.25 0.60 -1.57
N GLY A 66 -1.76 0.97 -0.39
CA GLY A 66 -2.30 0.49 0.88
C GLY A 66 -1.57 -0.72 1.45
N ASP A 67 -0.66 -1.32 0.69
CA ASP A 67 0.17 -2.41 1.20
C ASP A 67 1.16 -1.91 2.24
N ILE A 68 1.47 -2.78 3.18
CA ILE A 68 2.57 -2.59 4.13
C ILE A 68 3.70 -3.48 3.64
N VAL A 69 4.85 -2.87 3.38
CA VAL A 69 6.01 -3.57 2.83
C VAL A 69 7.21 -3.40 3.74
N LYS A 70 8.04 -4.42 3.75
CA LYS A 70 9.33 -4.43 4.40
C LYS A 70 10.41 -4.42 3.32
N GLY A 71 11.42 -3.61 3.47
CA GLY A 71 12.49 -3.53 2.49
C GLY A 71 13.77 -3.01 3.09
N VAL A 72 14.80 -2.93 2.26
CA VAL A 72 16.12 -2.46 2.66
C VAL A 72 16.46 -1.22 1.87
N TYR A 73 16.79 -0.16 2.58
CA TYR A 73 17.29 1.07 1.99
C TYR A 73 18.82 1.06 2.03
N LYS A 74 19.43 1.11 0.86
CA LYS A 74 20.89 1.08 0.75
C LYS A 74 21.44 2.50 0.62
N LEU A 75 22.13 2.92 1.66
CA LEU A 75 22.86 4.17 1.66
C LEU A 75 24.33 3.89 1.32
N SER A 76 25.08 4.93 0.97
CA SER A 76 26.48 4.77 0.57
C SER A 76 27.38 4.19 1.66
N TYR A 77 26.97 4.31 2.91
CA TYR A 77 27.77 3.90 4.08
C TYR A 77 27.06 2.90 5.00
N MET A 78 25.79 2.61 4.76
CA MET A 78 25.03 1.68 5.59
C MET A 78 23.79 1.17 4.87
N THR A 79 23.21 0.11 5.38
CA THR A 79 21.89 -0.37 4.96
C THR A 79 20.93 -0.25 6.13
N GLU A 80 19.67 0.04 5.83
CA GLU A 80 18.64 0.15 6.84
C GLU A 80 17.40 -0.62 6.40
N GLU A 81 16.89 -1.50 7.27
CA GLU A 81 15.62 -2.18 7.06
C GLU A 81 14.50 -1.26 7.49
N VAL A 82 13.51 -1.10 6.62
CA VAL A 82 12.37 -0.21 6.87
C VAL A 82 11.06 -0.94 6.62
N ILE A 83 10.02 -0.50 7.33
CA ILE A 83 8.64 -0.94 7.12
C ILE A 83 7.86 0.29 6.67
N CYS A 84 7.21 0.20 5.53
CA CYS A 84 6.61 1.35 4.87
C CYS A 84 5.19 1.03 4.41
N ILE A 85 4.37 2.10 4.27
CA ILE A 85 3.05 2.02 3.64
C ILE A 85 3.19 2.53 2.21
N VAL A 86 2.67 1.77 1.26
CA VAL A 86 2.66 2.18 -0.15
C VAL A 86 1.53 3.19 -0.37
N ARG A 87 1.87 4.37 -0.86
CA ARG A 87 0.93 5.46 -1.11
C ARG A 87 1.19 6.14 -2.44
N TRP A 88 0.14 6.76 -2.97
CA TRP A 88 0.25 7.63 -4.13
C TRP A 88 0.62 9.04 -3.65
N ASP A 89 1.59 9.66 -4.33
CA ASP A 89 2.05 11.00 -4.04
C ASP A 89 1.42 11.99 -5.03
N GLU A 90 1.23 13.23 -4.61
CA GLU A 90 0.72 14.32 -5.44
C GLU A 90 1.60 14.60 -6.67
N SER A 91 2.87 14.24 -6.62
CA SER A 91 3.77 14.38 -7.77
C SER A 91 3.51 13.33 -8.86
N GLY A 92 2.61 12.38 -8.62
CA GLY A 92 2.26 11.34 -9.56
C GLY A 92 3.14 10.10 -9.48
N TYR A 93 3.99 9.99 -8.48
CA TYR A 93 4.87 8.84 -8.26
C TYR A 93 4.39 8.00 -7.08
N TRP A 94 4.59 6.69 -7.19
CA TRP A 94 4.32 5.79 -6.08
C TRP A 94 5.37 5.99 -5.01
N THR A 95 4.99 6.52 -3.87
CA THR A 95 5.87 6.78 -2.74
C THR A 95 5.43 5.98 -1.54
N PHE A 96 6.26 5.97 -0.52
CA PHE A 96 5.96 5.30 0.74
C PHE A 96 6.35 6.19 1.91
N ARG A 97 5.76 5.92 3.07
CA ARG A 97 6.15 6.56 4.32
C ARG A 97 6.65 5.47 5.25
N GLY A 98 7.84 5.65 5.74
CA GLY A 98 8.44 4.72 6.67
C GLY A 98 8.06 5.00 8.11
N ASP A 99 8.40 4.07 8.96
CA ASP A 99 8.50 4.30 10.39
C ASP A 99 9.77 5.14 10.64
N ARG A 100 9.90 5.84 11.73
CA ARG A 100 11.07 6.69 12.10
C ARG A 100 11.38 7.77 11.08
N ASP A 101 10.99 8.87 11.09
CA ASP A 101 11.45 10.04 10.30
C ASP A 101 11.78 9.80 8.83
N PHE A 102 11.43 8.65 8.27
CA PHE A 102 11.61 8.37 6.86
C PHE A 102 10.41 8.91 6.10
N TYR A 103 10.63 10.01 5.38
CA TYR A 103 9.55 10.78 4.77
C TYR A 103 9.16 10.31 3.38
N GLY A 104 9.46 9.10 3.06
CA GLY A 104 9.08 8.58 1.78
C GLY A 104 10.15 8.74 0.73
N GLY A 105 9.89 8.14 -0.39
CA GLY A 105 10.73 8.09 -1.57
C GLY A 105 10.03 7.22 -2.58
N TYR A 106 10.74 6.83 -3.61
CA TYR A 106 10.15 5.94 -4.59
C TYR A 106 10.19 4.51 -4.07
N LEU A 107 9.08 3.79 -4.28
CA LEU A 107 9.01 2.38 -3.92
C LEU A 107 10.14 1.59 -4.61
N SER A 108 10.49 1.98 -5.85
CA SER A 108 11.55 1.33 -6.62
C SER A 108 12.95 1.49 -6.02
N ASP A 109 13.15 2.41 -5.09
CA ASP A 109 14.43 2.60 -4.42
C ASP A 109 14.67 1.62 -3.27
N LEU A 110 13.63 0.92 -2.82
CA LEU A 110 13.79 -0.13 -1.83
C LEU A 110 14.28 -1.43 -2.46
N ASN A 111 15.13 -2.13 -1.73
CA ASN A 111 15.64 -3.45 -2.13
C ASN A 111 14.98 -4.54 -1.29
N ASP A 112 14.92 -5.75 -1.83
CA ASP A 112 14.39 -6.90 -1.12
C ASP A 112 12.98 -6.69 -0.54
N ILE A 113 12.12 -6.06 -1.33
CA ILE A 113 10.77 -5.72 -0.89
C ILE A 113 9.94 -6.97 -0.67
N GLU A 114 9.25 -7.00 0.46
CA GLU A 114 8.30 -8.06 0.79
C GLU A 114 7.00 -7.43 1.29
N VAL A 115 5.88 -7.82 0.69
CA VAL A 115 4.56 -7.42 1.18
C VAL A 115 4.27 -8.23 2.43
N ILE A 116 4.07 -7.56 3.57
CA ILE A 116 3.83 -8.21 4.86
C ILE A 116 2.39 -8.03 5.35
N GLY A 117 1.60 -7.22 4.67
CA GLY A 117 0.21 -6.98 5.00
C GLY A 117 -0.33 -5.77 4.29
N ASN A 118 -1.45 -5.25 4.77
CA ASN A 118 -2.03 -4.01 4.25
C ASN A 118 -2.73 -3.26 5.39
N ILE A 119 -3.03 -1.98 5.15
CA ILE A 119 -3.60 -1.10 6.18
C ILE A 119 -5.04 -1.47 6.57
N HIS A 120 -5.72 -2.29 5.77
CA HIS A 120 -7.12 -2.67 6.02
C HIS A 120 -7.25 -3.96 6.82
N ASP A 121 -6.37 -4.94 6.56
CA ASP A 121 -6.41 -6.25 7.21
C ASP A 121 -5.47 -6.36 8.41
N ASN A 122 -4.42 -5.54 8.45
CA ASN A 122 -3.34 -5.66 9.41
C ASN A 122 -3.23 -4.41 10.27
N VAL A 123 -4.32 -4.06 10.94
CA VAL A 123 -4.40 -2.88 11.81
C VAL A 123 -3.33 -2.90 12.90
N ASP A 124 -2.98 -4.08 13.40
CA ASP A 124 -1.95 -4.21 14.43
C ASP A 124 -0.56 -3.81 13.93
N LEU A 125 -0.24 -4.15 12.68
CA LEU A 125 1.00 -3.69 12.05
C LEU A 125 1.00 -2.17 11.91
N LEU A 126 -0.13 -1.61 11.48
CA LEU A 126 -0.28 -0.17 11.32
C LEU A 126 -0.13 0.55 12.66
N LYS A 127 -0.73 0.06 13.72
CA LYS A 127 -0.58 0.61 15.07
C LYS A 127 0.87 0.59 15.52
N GLY A 128 1.56 -0.52 15.31
CA GLY A 128 2.97 -0.63 15.67
C GLY A 128 3.84 0.39 14.95
N MET A 129 3.55 0.66 13.68
CA MET A 129 4.25 1.70 12.91
C MET A 129 3.98 3.09 13.47
N ILE A 130 2.72 3.41 13.78
CA ILE A 130 2.33 4.70 14.36
C ILE A 130 2.99 4.89 15.73
N GLU A 131 2.95 3.89 16.56
CA GLU A 131 3.57 3.95 17.90
C GLU A 131 5.06 4.20 17.81
N ARG A 132 5.76 3.57 16.86
CA ARG A 132 7.19 3.83 16.65
C ARG A 132 7.44 5.24 16.15
N THR A 133 6.60 5.72 15.22
CA THR A 133 6.76 7.03 14.59
C THR A 133 6.44 8.16 15.57
N PHE A 134 5.39 8.00 16.39
CA PHE A 134 4.91 9.04 17.28
C PHE A 134 5.26 8.81 18.75
N LYS A 135 6.03 7.77 19.03
CA LYS A 135 6.47 7.53 20.40
C LYS A 135 7.39 8.66 20.82
N PRO A 136 7.12 9.32 21.96
CA PRO A 136 8.03 10.34 22.46
C PRO A 136 9.42 9.74 22.65
N THR A 137 10.39 10.29 21.98
CA THR A 137 11.77 9.87 22.14
C THR A 137 12.44 10.75 23.20
N LEU A 138 13.54 10.27 23.73
CA LEU A 138 14.35 11.05 24.65
C LEU A 138 14.87 12.35 24.05
N PHE A 139 14.91 12.43 22.72
CA PHE A 139 15.47 13.58 22.00
C PHE A 139 14.47 14.68 21.72
N PHE A 140 13.17 14.38 21.68
CA PHE A 140 12.15 15.33 21.28
C PHE A 140 10.89 15.19 22.14
N PRO A 141 11.02 15.34 23.48
CA PRO A 141 9.89 15.09 24.38
C PRO A 141 8.74 16.08 24.20
N ASN A 142 8.98 17.25 23.61
CA ASN A 142 8.00 18.31 23.49
C ASN A 142 7.26 18.32 22.14
N ILE A 143 7.63 17.49 21.21
CA ILE A 143 7.00 17.48 19.87
C ILE A 143 5.57 16.95 19.93
N PHE A 144 5.28 16.08 20.88
CA PHE A 144 3.99 15.40 21.01
C PHE A 144 3.22 15.78 22.27
N SER A 145 3.62 16.83 22.89
CA SER A 145 2.93 17.34 24.09
C SER A 145 1.71 18.18 23.74
#